data_c7c6fdd2973a8fbad6a75a50f2dbc2c1
#
_entry.id   c7c6fdd2973a8fbad6a75a50f2dbc2c1
#
_cell.length_a   1.000
_cell.length_b   1.000
_cell.length_c   1.000
_cell.angle_alpha   90.00
_cell.angle_beta   90.00
_cell.angle_gamma   90.00
#
_symmetry.space_group_name_H-M   'P 1'
#
loop_
_entity.id
_entity.type
_entity.pdbx_description
1 polymer ?
#
loop_
_entity_poly.entity_id
_entity_poly.type
_entity_poly.pdbx_seq_one_letter_code
_entity_poly.pdbx_strand_id
1 'polypeptide(L)'
;MKALTGYSVNTNAYQAGLEAAKMAGKAKDAKVVFAYMSCDYNVKQVLKGIKEVYSCPVIGNTSFTGVVMPEGYIGGDKPFVGIMVLCDSSMVVGVGFADRKAYPCAIAAGEEATKKAKAMMKLPAGVNPSLMYMVASPTEEEFFLKGANKVVGRVPLFGGSAADNTIAGKWSLYLDGKTTGEGVAVALMYMKNGFKNEFTGAYRETADMGIITKIAGNRTLVEIDGVPAVTKYAKWRKMKTSALAGDKLLVETITSPLGVKDPLGDLTAIRHPMFANDDMSMNIGANLAVGTAVVRMEATVDELIKSVGQTLKALKKQCGDKEIVAYHLVHCGGRRAGIGDRIKEVHKEIKKQVAGVPYIMEFTFGEYGYVCDGRNTTGGLMLSFTAITK
;
A
#
# COMPACT_ATOMS: atom_id res chain seq x y z
N MET A 1 0.51 1.51 -25.00
CA MET A 1 0.99 1.56 -23.60
C MET A 1 2.12 0.57 -23.40
N LYS A 2 3.14 0.91 -22.62
CA LYS A 2 4.22 0.03 -22.16
C LYS A 2 4.67 0.45 -20.76
N ALA A 3 5.33 -0.43 -20.03
CA ALA A 3 5.99 -0.11 -18.78
C ALA A 3 7.47 -0.49 -18.84
N LEU A 4 8.30 0.26 -18.15
CA LEU A 4 9.73 0.04 -17.99
C LEU A 4 10.04 -0.08 -16.51
N THR A 5 11.00 -0.94 -16.14
CA THR A 5 11.43 -1.12 -14.75
C THR A 5 12.94 -1.03 -14.64
N GLY A 6 13.42 -0.54 -13.52
CA GLY A 6 14.85 -0.50 -13.22
C GLY A 6 15.10 -0.35 -11.73
N TYR A 7 16.28 -0.77 -11.30
CA TYR A 7 16.67 -0.70 -9.89
C TYR A 7 18.15 -0.40 -9.73
N SER A 8 18.53 -0.03 -8.51
CA SER A 8 19.92 0.05 -8.09
C SER A 8 20.05 -0.25 -6.59
N VAL A 9 21.20 -0.74 -6.19
CA VAL A 9 21.63 -0.94 -4.80
C VAL A 9 22.91 -0.13 -4.49
N ASN A 10 23.19 0.89 -5.28
CA ASN A 10 24.31 1.78 -5.07
C ASN A 10 24.13 2.55 -3.77
N THR A 11 25.16 2.61 -2.93
CA THR A 11 25.08 3.32 -1.63
C THR A 11 25.01 4.83 -1.76
N ASN A 12 25.46 5.40 -2.89
CA ASN A 12 25.28 6.83 -3.18
C ASN A 12 23.86 7.06 -3.71
N ALA A 13 23.07 7.84 -2.99
CA ALA A 13 21.67 8.09 -3.28
C ALA A 13 21.40 8.66 -4.69
N TYR A 14 22.21 9.64 -5.13
CA TYR A 14 22.07 10.22 -6.47
C TYR A 14 22.38 9.18 -7.55
N GLN A 15 23.47 8.44 -7.41
CA GLN A 15 23.85 7.40 -8.35
C GLN A 15 22.81 6.27 -8.39
N ALA A 16 22.27 5.88 -7.24
CA ALA A 16 21.21 4.87 -7.18
C ALA A 16 19.99 5.28 -8.01
N GLY A 17 19.53 6.52 -7.87
CA GLY A 17 18.43 7.05 -8.69
C GLY A 17 18.76 7.09 -10.18
N LEU A 18 19.96 7.55 -10.54
CA LEU A 18 20.41 7.63 -11.93
C LEU A 18 20.57 6.26 -12.59
N GLU A 19 21.15 5.29 -11.87
CA GLU A 19 21.33 3.91 -12.36
C GLU A 19 19.98 3.22 -12.58
N ALA A 20 19.06 3.30 -11.61
CA ALA A 20 17.72 2.75 -11.76
C ALA A 20 16.99 3.35 -12.97
N ALA A 21 17.08 4.65 -13.18
CA ALA A 21 16.47 5.32 -14.30
C ALA A 21 17.14 4.95 -15.65
N LYS A 22 18.47 4.82 -15.70
CA LYS A 22 19.19 4.35 -16.90
C LYS A 22 18.88 2.89 -17.21
N MET A 23 18.77 2.03 -16.20
CA MET A 23 18.39 0.62 -16.39
C MET A 23 16.99 0.49 -17.00
N ALA A 24 16.02 1.27 -16.52
CA ALA A 24 14.67 1.30 -17.08
C ALA A 24 14.67 1.79 -18.54
N GLY A 25 15.63 2.64 -18.93
CA GLY A 25 15.78 3.14 -20.29
C GLY A 25 14.99 4.41 -20.57
N LYS A 26 15.26 5.07 -21.70
CA LYS A 26 14.58 6.30 -22.11
C LYS A 26 13.25 6.01 -22.80
N ALA A 27 12.22 6.84 -22.51
CA ALA A 27 10.95 6.81 -23.22
C ALA A 27 10.42 8.24 -23.40
N LYS A 28 10.15 8.62 -24.66
CA LYS A 28 9.61 9.95 -25.00
C LYS A 28 8.17 10.14 -24.50
N ASP A 29 7.42 9.06 -24.36
CA ASP A 29 6.02 9.00 -23.95
C ASP A 29 5.84 8.62 -22.46
N ALA A 30 6.90 8.72 -21.66
CA ALA A 30 6.82 8.55 -20.20
C ALA A 30 5.87 9.56 -19.57
N LYS A 31 4.95 9.10 -18.73
CA LYS A 31 3.89 9.91 -18.11
C LYS A 31 4.02 10.03 -16.60
N VAL A 32 4.52 8.98 -15.96
CA VAL A 32 4.74 8.93 -14.52
C VAL A 32 5.80 7.88 -14.19
N VAL A 33 6.62 8.18 -13.19
CA VAL A 33 7.54 7.23 -12.56
C VAL A 33 7.01 6.96 -11.15
N PHE A 34 6.70 5.70 -10.85
CA PHE A 34 6.55 5.20 -9.49
C PHE A 34 7.92 4.80 -8.99
N ALA A 35 8.33 5.33 -7.84
CA ALA A 35 9.64 5.06 -7.27
C ALA A 35 9.50 4.59 -5.81
N TYR A 36 10.24 3.56 -5.44
CA TYR A 36 10.25 2.99 -4.09
C TYR A 36 11.69 2.80 -3.66
N MET A 37 12.02 3.25 -2.46
CA MET A 37 13.41 3.26 -2.01
C MET A 37 13.56 2.98 -0.51
N SER A 38 14.78 2.66 -0.12
CA SER A 38 15.17 2.55 1.29
C SER A 38 15.00 3.89 2.01
N CYS A 39 14.52 3.84 3.26
CA CYS A 39 14.48 5.00 4.15
C CYS A 39 15.88 5.50 4.56
N ASP A 40 16.94 4.75 4.27
CA ASP A 40 18.33 5.13 4.57
C ASP A 40 18.90 6.13 3.55
N TYR A 41 18.23 6.32 2.41
CA TYR A 41 18.69 7.29 1.42
C TYR A 41 18.26 8.73 1.75
N ASN A 42 19.07 9.67 1.30
CA ASN A 42 18.59 11.04 1.07
C ASN A 42 17.65 11.01 -0.14
N VAL A 43 16.34 11.00 0.12
CA VAL A 43 15.28 10.89 -0.89
C VAL A 43 15.43 11.93 -2.01
N LYS A 44 15.77 13.20 -1.66
CA LYS A 44 15.93 14.27 -2.66
C LYS A 44 17.04 13.98 -3.66
N GLN A 45 18.13 13.33 -3.22
CA GLN A 45 19.24 12.97 -4.10
C GLN A 45 18.85 11.82 -5.04
N VAL A 46 18.12 10.81 -4.55
CA VAL A 46 17.60 9.74 -5.42
C VAL A 46 16.67 10.32 -6.49
N LEU A 47 15.72 11.17 -6.09
CA LEU A 47 14.79 11.81 -7.03
C LEU A 47 15.52 12.67 -8.06
N LYS A 48 16.59 13.41 -7.65
CA LYS A 48 17.44 14.16 -8.57
C LYS A 48 18.07 13.24 -9.62
N GLY A 49 18.61 12.08 -9.20
CA GLY A 49 19.18 11.09 -10.12
C GLY A 49 18.16 10.55 -11.13
N ILE A 50 16.94 10.26 -10.69
CA ILE A 50 15.85 9.79 -11.58
C ILE A 50 15.47 10.89 -12.59
N LYS A 51 15.41 12.14 -12.17
CA LYS A 51 15.03 13.30 -13.00
C LYS A 51 16.06 13.63 -14.09
N GLU A 52 17.30 13.14 -14.03
CA GLU A 52 18.27 13.25 -15.14
C GLU A 52 17.83 12.48 -16.40
N VAL A 53 16.96 11.49 -16.22
CA VAL A 53 16.47 10.63 -17.32
C VAL A 53 15.02 10.93 -17.68
N TYR A 54 14.17 11.22 -16.68
CA TYR A 54 12.73 11.40 -16.85
C TYR A 54 12.27 12.80 -16.42
N SER A 55 11.64 13.53 -17.35
CA SER A 55 11.03 14.84 -17.07
C SER A 55 9.62 14.74 -16.49
N CYS A 56 8.94 13.60 -16.66
CA CYS A 56 7.59 13.36 -16.11
C CYS A 56 7.59 13.28 -14.57
N PRO A 57 6.42 13.40 -13.91
CA PRO A 57 6.32 13.29 -12.45
C PRO A 57 6.91 11.99 -11.88
N VAL A 58 7.63 12.12 -10.75
CA VAL A 58 8.14 11.01 -9.95
C VAL A 58 7.41 11.02 -8.61
N ILE A 59 6.65 9.97 -8.33
CA ILE A 59 5.83 9.82 -7.12
C ILE A 59 6.13 8.48 -6.44
N GLY A 60 6.06 8.44 -5.12
CA GLY A 60 6.23 7.20 -4.36
C GLY A 60 6.57 7.42 -2.89
N ASN A 61 7.16 6.41 -2.29
CA ASN A 61 7.43 6.33 -0.86
C ASN A 61 8.64 5.44 -0.56
N THR A 62 9.12 5.54 0.67
CA THR A 62 10.04 4.55 1.22
C THR A 62 9.29 3.25 1.47
N SER A 63 9.93 2.13 1.13
CA SER A 63 9.36 0.77 1.19
C SER A 63 10.06 -0.06 2.28
N PHE A 64 9.32 -0.90 3.00
CA PHE A 64 9.85 -1.73 4.08
C PHE A 64 10.82 -2.78 3.56
N THR A 65 12.09 -2.62 3.88
CA THR A 65 13.23 -3.54 3.65
C THR A 65 13.55 -3.88 2.18
N GLY A 66 12.76 -3.53 1.20
CA GLY A 66 13.03 -3.88 -0.20
C GLY A 66 11.88 -3.64 -1.17
N VAL A 67 12.09 -4.10 -2.38
CA VAL A 67 11.09 -4.25 -3.45
C VAL A 67 11.25 -5.60 -4.13
N VAL A 68 10.21 -6.12 -4.80
CA VAL A 68 10.34 -7.30 -5.67
C VAL A 68 10.10 -6.86 -7.11
N MET A 69 11.02 -7.24 -7.99
CA MET A 69 11.04 -6.87 -9.40
C MET A 69 11.30 -8.11 -10.26
N PRO A 70 11.28 -8.03 -11.60
CA PRO A 70 11.55 -9.18 -12.47
C PRO A 70 12.84 -9.92 -12.17
N GLU A 71 13.85 -9.22 -11.67
CA GLU A 71 15.17 -9.75 -11.32
C GLU A 71 15.19 -10.45 -9.94
N GLY A 72 14.22 -10.16 -9.07
CA GLY A 72 14.13 -10.76 -7.75
C GLY A 72 13.74 -9.79 -6.65
N TYR A 73 14.02 -10.18 -5.42
CA TYR A 73 13.95 -9.30 -4.25
C TYR A 73 15.22 -8.44 -4.19
N ILE A 74 15.02 -7.13 -4.19
CA ILE A 74 16.07 -6.10 -4.15
C ILE A 74 15.95 -5.37 -2.81
N GLY A 75 16.95 -5.42 -1.98
CA GLY A 75 16.96 -4.83 -0.62
C GLY A 75 17.63 -5.73 0.41
N GLY A 76 17.08 -5.85 1.60
CA GLY A 76 17.68 -6.51 2.77
C GLY A 76 18.62 -5.55 3.49
N ASP A 77 19.88 -5.95 3.67
CA ASP A 77 20.88 -5.14 4.39
C ASP A 77 21.49 -4.00 3.54
N LYS A 78 21.12 -3.91 2.27
CA LYS A 78 21.59 -2.86 1.37
C LYS A 78 20.48 -1.85 1.08
N PRO A 79 20.81 -0.55 1.01
CA PRO A 79 19.85 0.43 0.52
C PRO A 79 19.50 0.10 -0.94
N PHE A 80 18.31 0.43 -1.35
CA PHE A 80 17.77 0.07 -2.66
C PHE A 80 16.88 1.18 -3.22
N VAL A 81 16.78 1.24 -4.53
CA VAL A 81 15.73 1.95 -5.25
C VAL A 81 15.20 1.06 -6.37
N GLY A 82 13.88 0.98 -6.49
CA GLY A 82 13.18 0.35 -7.61
C GLY A 82 12.22 1.35 -8.24
N ILE A 83 12.14 1.36 -9.56
CA ILE A 83 11.22 2.24 -10.29
C ILE A 83 10.40 1.47 -11.32
N MET A 84 9.18 1.97 -11.56
CA MET A 84 8.36 1.61 -12.70
C MET A 84 7.92 2.88 -13.44
N VAL A 85 8.09 2.90 -14.75
CA VAL A 85 7.72 4.02 -15.61
C VAL A 85 6.56 3.60 -16.51
N LEU A 86 5.46 4.34 -16.47
CA LEU A 86 4.35 4.13 -17.40
C LEU A 86 4.49 5.08 -18.60
N CYS A 87 4.40 4.49 -19.79
CA CYS A 87 4.59 5.17 -21.06
C CYS A 87 3.37 4.96 -21.95
N ASP A 88 2.67 6.05 -22.25
CA ASP A 88 1.52 6.05 -23.18
C ASP A 88 1.17 7.48 -23.58
N SER A 89 1.29 7.82 -24.84
CA SER A 89 0.96 9.16 -25.35
C SER A 89 -0.49 9.57 -25.08
N SER A 90 -1.41 8.61 -25.00
CA SER A 90 -2.85 8.85 -24.74
C SER A 90 -3.20 8.97 -23.26
N MET A 91 -2.32 8.57 -22.33
CA MET A 91 -2.56 8.66 -20.90
C MET A 91 -2.43 10.11 -20.41
N VAL A 92 -3.39 10.54 -19.61
CA VAL A 92 -3.33 11.83 -18.92
C VAL A 92 -3.08 11.59 -17.44
N VAL A 93 -2.07 12.26 -16.88
CA VAL A 93 -1.68 12.15 -15.48
C VAL A 93 -1.68 13.53 -14.84
N GLY A 94 -2.31 13.65 -13.68
CA GLY A 94 -2.21 14.80 -12.81
C GLY A 94 -1.72 14.37 -11.45
N VAL A 95 -0.83 15.15 -10.84
CA VAL A 95 -0.23 14.83 -9.54
C VAL A 95 -0.38 15.96 -8.54
N GLY A 96 -0.53 15.60 -7.27
CA GLY A 96 -0.64 16.57 -6.19
C GLY A 96 -0.02 16.06 -4.90
N PHE A 97 0.44 17.01 -4.09
CA PHE A 97 1.14 16.76 -2.84
C PHE A 97 0.65 17.74 -1.77
N ALA A 98 0.48 17.23 -0.55
CA ALA A 98 0.19 18.04 0.62
C ALA A 98 0.99 17.51 1.83
N ASP A 99 1.79 18.40 2.42
CA ASP A 99 2.34 18.20 3.76
C ASP A 99 1.21 18.40 4.77
N ARG A 100 1.01 17.45 5.67
CA ARG A 100 -0.09 17.46 6.65
C ARG A 100 -0.04 18.70 7.56
N LYS A 101 1.14 19.16 7.87
CA LYS A 101 1.36 20.31 8.79
C LYS A 101 0.87 21.63 8.22
N ALA A 102 0.74 21.73 6.89
CA ALA A 102 0.25 22.93 6.22
C ALA A 102 -1.29 23.05 6.21
N TYR A 103 -2.01 22.07 6.76
CA TYR A 103 -3.48 22.00 6.70
C TYR A 103 -4.08 21.70 8.08
N PRO A 104 -5.32 22.13 8.35
CA PRO A 104 -5.95 21.96 9.66
C PRO A 104 -6.19 20.49 10.02
N CYS A 105 -6.35 19.62 9.05
CA CYS A 105 -6.56 18.17 9.24
C CYS A 105 -6.17 17.37 8.00
N ALA A 106 -6.04 16.04 8.16
CA ALA A 106 -5.70 15.13 7.06
C ALA A 106 -6.75 15.14 5.93
N ILE A 107 -8.04 15.34 6.25
CA ILE A 107 -9.09 15.48 5.22
C ILE A 107 -8.79 16.68 4.32
N ALA A 108 -8.45 17.83 4.90
CA ALA A 108 -8.13 19.04 4.13
C ALA A 108 -6.87 18.86 3.27
N ALA A 109 -5.84 18.19 3.81
CA ALA A 109 -4.63 17.88 3.06
C ALA A 109 -4.90 16.93 1.88
N GLY A 110 -5.69 15.86 2.10
CA GLY A 110 -6.10 14.93 1.05
C GLY A 110 -6.94 15.60 -0.05
N GLU A 111 -7.88 16.47 0.35
CA GLU A 111 -8.68 17.27 -0.56
C GLU A 111 -7.81 18.17 -1.44
N GLU A 112 -6.86 18.90 -0.84
CA GLU A 112 -5.99 19.83 -1.55
C GLU A 112 -5.00 19.13 -2.50
N ALA A 113 -4.37 18.04 -2.06
CA ALA A 113 -3.51 17.23 -2.93
C ALA A 113 -4.28 16.74 -4.16
N THR A 114 -5.51 16.28 -3.96
CA THR A 114 -6.34 15.77 -5.06
C THR A 114 -6.86 16.88 -5.97
N LYS A 115 -7.18 18.08 -5.46
CA LYS A 115 -7.51 19.27 -6.26
C LYS A 115 -6.35 19.66 -7.18
N LYS A 116 -5.11 19.69 -6.65
CA LYS A 116 -3.90 19.95 -7.45
C LYS A 116 -3.72 18.91 -8.54
N ALA A 117 -3.88 17.63 -8.22
CA ALA A 117 -3.80 16.56 -9.21
C ALA A 117 -4.86 16.72 -10.31
N LYS A 118 -6.12 16.96 -9.93
CA LYS A 118 -7.23 17.14 -10.89
C LYS A 118 -7.02 18.34 -11.80
N ALA A 119 -6.55 19.48 -11.28
CA ALA A 119 -6.27 20.68 -12.06
C ALA A 119 -5.19 20.47 -13.12
N MET A 120 -4.21 19.60 -12.87
CA MET A 120 -3.16 19.29 -13.85
C MET A 120 -3.65 18.44 -15.02
N MET A 121 -4.71 17.64 -14.87
CA MET A 121 -5.13 16.65 -15.87
C MET A 121 -5.65 17.27 -17.17
N LYS A 122 -6.22 18.48 -17.13
CA LYS A 122 -6.81 19.14 -18.30
C LYS A 122 -7.72 18.22 -19.13
N LEU A 123 -8.54 17.42 -18.45
CA LEU A 123 -9.52 16.55 -19.10
C LEU A 123 -10.69 17.35 -19.66
N PRO A 124 -11.34 16.88 -20.75
CA PRO A 124 -12.58 17.47 -21.23
C PRO A 124 -13.67 17.52 -20.14
N ALA A 125 -14.60 18.45 -20.27
CA ALA A 125 -15.72 18.56 -19.34
C ALA A 125 -16.51 17.23 -19.28
N GLY A 126 -16.85 16.79 -18.05
CA GLY A 126 -17.55 15.52 -17.82
C GLY A 126 -16.68 14.26 -17.82
N VAL A 127 -15.40 14.36 -18.19
CA VAL A 127 -14.46 13.22 -18.10
C VAL A 127 -13.77 13.22 -16.75
N ASN A 128 -13.88 12.10 -16.04
CA ASN A 128 -13.26 11.89 -14.74
C ASN A 128 -12.00 11.02 -14.83
N PRO A 129 -11.09 11.11 -13.85
CA PRO A 129 -10.00 10.14 -13.73
C PRO A 129 -10.55 8.72 -13.66
N SER A 130 -9.86 7.77 -14.28
CA SER A 130 -10.24 6.36 -14.24
C SER A 130 -9.59 5.59 -13.09
N LEU A 131 -8.44 6.08 -12.59
CA LEU A 131 -7.65 5.41 -11.58
C LEU A 131 -6.92 6.45 -10.70
N MET A 132 -6.84 6.18 -9.41
CA MET A 132 -6.09 6.97 -8.43
C MET A 132 -4.99 6.10 -7.82
N TYR A 133 -3.75 6.58 -7.85
CA TYR A 133 -2.68 6.12 -6.96
C TYR A 133 -2.57 7.10 -5.81
N MET A 134 -2.55 6.58 -4.59
CA MET A 134 -2.34 7.40 -3.40
C MET A 134 -1.23 6.80 -2.55
N VAL A 135 -0.33 7.64 -2.08
CA VAL A 135 0.59 7.31 -1.02
C VAL A 135 0.43 8.32 0.11
N ALA A 136 0.39 7.84 1.36
CA ALA A 136 0.24 8.70 2.52
C ALA A 136 1.19 8.28 3.64
N SER A 137 1.33 9.13 4.64
CA SER A 137 1.93 8.72 5.91
C SER A 137 0.99 7.78 6.65
N PRO A 138 1.51 6.81 7.43
CA PRO A 138 0.71 6.01 8.34
C PRO A 138 -0.08 6.88 9.33
N THR A 139 -1.13 6.31 9.92
CA THR A 139 -1.98 6.82 10.99
C THR A 139 -3.19 7.68 10.61
N GLU A 140 -3.17 8.42 9.49
CA GLU A 140 -4.27 9.26 9.04
C GLU A 140 -4.77 8.92 7.62
N GLU A 141 -4.39 7.78 7.05
CA GLU A 141 -4.63 7.39 5.66
C GLU A 141 -6.10 7.39 5.27
N GLU A 142 -7.01 6.96 6.15
CA GLU A 142 -8.46 6.97 5.90
C GLU A 142 -9.00 8.40 5.78
N PHE A 143 -8.41 9.34 6.52
CA PHE A 143 -8.79 10.75 6.47
C PHE A 143 -8.27 11.43 5.21
N PHE A 144 -7.03 11.15 4.79
CA PHE A 144 -6.53 11.61 3.48
C PHE A 144 -7.40 11.08 2.35
N LEU A 145 -7.76 9.79 2.38
CA LEU A 145 -8.65 9.17 1.39
C LEU A 145 -10.04 9.81 1.40
N LYS A 146 -10.61 10.11 2.56
CA LYS A 146 -11.88 10.82 2.69
C LYS A 146 -11.81 12.20 2.01
N GLY A 147 -10.70 12.91 2.16
CA GLY A 147 -10.44 14.18 1.48
C GLY A 147 -10.37 14.02 -0.04
N ALA A 148 -9.63 13.02 -0.52
CA ALA A 148 -9.51 12.74 -1.94
C ALA A 148 -10.87 12.41 -2.57
N ASN A 149 -11.68 11.58 -1.92
CA ASN A 149 -13.00 11.20 -2.40
C ASN A 149 -13.99 12.37 -2.50
N LYS A 150 -13.83 13.45 -1.71
CA LYS A 150 -14.64 14.68 -1.88
C LYS A 150 -14.41 15.37 -3.23
N VAL A 151 -13.21 15.21 -3.82
CA VAL A 151 -12.82 15.90 -5.06
C VAL A 151 -13.16 15.12 -6.31
N VAL A 152 -12.92 13.80 -6.28
CA VAL A 152 -13.06 12.94 -7.48
C VAL A 152 -14.16 11.90 -7.34
N GLY A 153 -14.83 11.84 -6.20
CA GLY A 153 -15.78 10.78 -5.91
C GLY A 153 -15.07 9.43 -5.72
N ARG A 154 -15.80 8.36 -5.98
CA ARG A 154 -15.26 7.00 -5.89
C ARG A 154 -14.57 6.62 -7.20
N VAL A 155 -13.29 6.83 -7.25
CA VAL A 155 -12.40 6.38 -8.34
C VAL A 155 -11.65 5.13 -7.85
N PRO A 156 -11.49 4.08 -8.68
CA PRO A 156 -10.64 2.95 -8.33
C PRO A 156 -9.28 3.39 -7.81
N LEU A 157 -8.84 2.75 -6.71
CA LEU A 157 -7.70 3.17 -5.91
C LEU A 157 -6.71 2.04 -5.73
N PHE A 158 -5.43 2.36 -5.81
CA PHE A 158 -4.32 1.53 -5.33
C PHE A 158 -3.23 2.40 -4.69
N GLY A 159 -2.32 1.77 -3.97
CA GLY A 159 -1.23 2.43 -3.26
C GLY A 159 -1.15 1.98 -1.81
N GLY A 160 -0.40 2.69 -1.00
CA GLY A 160 -0.20 2.32 0.39
C GLY A 160 0.48 3.40 1.22
N SER A 161 0.66 3.11 2.51
CA SER A 161 1.37 4.00 3.43
C SER A 161 2.88 3.81 3.32
N ALA A 162 3.62 4.91 3.36
CA ALA A 162 5.07 4.90 3.43
C ALA A 162 5.57 4.03 4.59
N ALA A 163 6.70 3.37 4.41
CA ALA A 163 7.26 2.47 5.39
C ALA A 163 8.76 2.72 5.61
N ASP A 164 9.25 2.37 6.78
CA ASP A 164 10.69 2.31 7.09
C ASP A 164 11.09 0.89 7.54
N ASN A 165 12.37 0.65 7.74
CA ASN A 165 12.89 -0.68 8.04
C ASN A 165 12.61 -1.17 9.48
N THR A 166 12.20 -0.30 10.41
CA THR A 166 12.14 -0.59 11.85
C THR A 166 10.91 -0.06 12.56
N ILE A 167 9.94 0.50 11.82
CA ILE A 167 8.71 1.14 12.39
C ILE A 167 9.08 2.30 13.35
N ALA A 168 10.16 3.03 13.04
CA ALA A 168 10.70 4.10 13.87
C ALA A 168 10.28 5.51 13.43
N GLY A 169 9.37 5.64 12.46
CA GLY A 169 8.92 6.93 11.94
C GLY A 169 9.87 7.58 10.94
N LYS A 170 10.81 6.80 10.37
CA LYS A 170 11.79 7.28 9.38
C LYS A 170 11.30 7.19 7.94
N TRP A 171 10.04 6.89 7.74
CA TRP A 171 9.43 6.84 6.41
C TRP A 171 9.30 8.21 5.76
N SER A 172 9.23 8.20 4.44
CA SER A 172 8.96 9.39 3.63
C SER A 172 8.08 9.04 2.44
N LEU A 173 7.20 9.97 2.09
CA LEU A 173 6.53 10.01 0.79
C LEU A 173 6.97 11.23 0.01
N TYR A 174 6.85 11.18 -1.31
CA TYR A 174 7.39 12.24 -2.16
C TYR A 174 6.69 12.40 -3.50
N LEU A 175 6.83 13.61 -4.04
CA LEU A 175 6.45 13.99 -5.39
C LEU A 175 7.42 15.07 -5.92
N ASP A 176 8.15 14.75 -7.01
CA ASP A 176 9.02 15.71 -7.72
C ASP A 176 9.95 16.54 -6.81
N GLY A 177 10.64 15.90 -5.90
CA GLY A 177 11.57 16.57 -4.97
C GLY A 177 10.91 17.15 -3.70
N LYS A 178 9.59 17.26 -3.64
CA LYS A 178 8.85 17.47 -2.38
C LYS A 178 8.85 16.17 -1.60
N THR A 179 9.12 16.25 -0.30
CA THR A 179 9.14 15.06 0.58
C THR A 179 8.62 15.44 1.96
N THR A 180 7.90 14.52 2.58
CA THR A 180 7.43 14.65 3.97
C THR A 180 7.32 13.27 4.63
N GLY A 181 7.45 13.23 5.95
CA GLY A 181 7.08 12.07 6.78
C GLY A 181 5.60 12.08 7.18
N GLU A 182 4.90 13.21 7.01
CA GLU A 182 3.49 13.39 7.38
C GLU A 182 2.74 14.09 6.25
N GLY A 183 1.93 13.34 5.51
CA GLY A 183 1.20 13.94 4.39
C GLY A 183 0.66 12.92 3.40
N VAL A 184 0.35 13.40 2.20
CA VAL A 184 -0.23 12.62 1.12
C VAL A 184 0.27 13.09 -0.24
N ALA A 185 0.52 12.16 -1.14
CA ALA A 185 0.72 12.41 -2.57
C ALA A 185 -0.27 11.58 -3.38
N VAL A 186 -0.81 12.16 -4.43
CA VAL A 186 -1.83 11.57 -5.30
C VAL A 186 -1.39 11.69 -6.75
N ALA A 187 -1.54 10.60 -7.51
CA ALA A 187 -1.54 10.63 -8.96
C ALA A 187 -2.91 10.17 -9.47
N LEU A 188 -3.61 11.08 -10.14
CA LEU A 188 -4.83 10.77 -10.88
C LEU A 188 -4.47 10.42 -12.31
N MET A 189 -5.04 9.34 -12.83
CA MET A 189 -4.76 8.85 -14.17
C MET A 189 -6.05 8.67 -14.95
N TYR A 190 -6.04 9.11 -16.20
CA TYR A 190 -7.03 8.73 -17.19
C TYR A 190 -6.36 7.79 -18.18
N MET A 191 -6.83 6.56 -18.23
CA MET A 191 -6.26 5.47 -18.99
C MET A 191 -7.29 4.94 -20.00
N LYS A 192 -7.06 5.19 -21.28
CA LYS A 192 -8.00 4.78 -22.35
C LYS A 192 -8.16 3.26 -22.42
N ASN A 193 -7.07 2.54 -22.24
CA ASN A 193 -7.03 1.07 -22.39
C ASN A 193 -7.43 0.30 -21.13
N GLY A 194 -7.45 0.98 -19.99
CA GLY A 194 -7.97 0.46 -18.75
C GLY A 194 -6.96 -0.26 -17.85
N PHE A 195 -7.48 -0.86 -16.81
CA PHE A 195 -6.77 -1.58 -15.76
C PHE A 195 -7.75 -2.52 -15.06
N LYS A 196 -7.21 -3.42 -14.23
CA LYS A 196 -7.95 -4.19 -13.23
C LYS A 196 -7.23 -4.08 -11.90
N ASN A 197 -7.98 -4.10 -10.82
CA ASN A 197 -7.45 -4.04 -9.47
C ASN A 197 -8.07 -5.15 -8.62
N GLU A 198 -7.25 -5.78 -7.79
CA GLU A 198 -7.65 -6.78 -6.81
C GLU A 198 -7.14 -6.36 -5.44
N PHE A 199 -8.06 -6.24 -4.47
CA PHE A 199 -7.73 -5.91 -3.09
C PHE A 199 -8.17 -7.07 -2.19
N THR A 200 -7.22 -7.80 -1.62
CA THR A 200 -7.50 -9.03 -0.89
C THR A 200 -6.48 -9.33 0.20
N GLY A 201 -6.88 -10.17 1.16
CA GLY A 201 -6.00 -10.80 2.14
C GLY A 201 -5.96 -12.31 1.93
N ALA A 202 -4.99 -12.99 2.54
CA ALA A 202 -4.87 -14.44 2.50
C ALA A 202 -5.56 -15.15 3.67
N TYR A 203 -6.27 -14.38 4.49
CA TYR A 203 -6.77 -14.84 5.77
C TYR A 203 -8.18 -15.42 5.63
N ARG A 204 -8.43 -16.51 6.35
CA ARG A 204 -9.77 -17.10 6.53
C ARG A 204 -10.33 -16.71 7.89
N GLU A 205 -11.63 -16.58 7.98
CA GLU A 205 -12.34 -16.34 9.22
C GLU A 205 -12.30 -17.58 10.13
N THR A 206 -12.26 -17.34 11.44
CA THR A 206 -12.44 -18.38 12.45
C THR A 206 -13.82 -18.24 13.12
N ALA A 207 -14.16 -19.14 14.04
CA ALA A 207 -15.39 -19.02 14.83
C ALA A 207 -15.31 -17.94 15.94
N ASP A 208 -14.14 -17.35 16.18
CA ASP A 208 -13.94 -16.35 17.22
C ASP A 208 -14.38 -14.99 16.73
N MET A 209 -15.55 -14.54 17.16
CA MET A 209 -16.16 -13.27 16.77
C MET A 209 -16.68 -12.50 18.00
N GLY A 210 -16.77 -11.18 17.89
CA GLY A 210 -17.33 -10.31 18.91
C GLY A 210 -17.63 -8.91 18.35
N ILE A 211 -18.19 -8.06 19.21
CA ILE A 211 -18.53 -6.68 18.86
C ILE A 211 -17.58 -5.72 19.57
N ILE A 212 -17.07 -4.72 18.84
CA ILE A 212 -16.31 -3.62 19.45
C ILE A 212 -17.25 -2.82 20.35
N THR A 213 -17.04 -2.86 21.66
CA THR A 213 -17.88 -2.15 22.64
C THR A 213 -17.24 -0.86 23.12
N LYS A 214 -15.90 -0.72 23.01
CA LYS A 214 -15.19 0.50 23.41
C LYS A 214 -13.91 0.71 22.62
N ILE A 215 -13.66 1.97 22.24
CA ILE A 215 -12.42 2.44 21.63
C ILE A 215 -11.95 3.71 22.33
N ALA A 216 -10.65 4.01 22.24
CA ALA A 216 -10.07 5.30 22.61
C ALA A 216 -9.44 5.92 21.36
N GLY A 217 -9.82 7.17 21.05
CA GLY A 217 -9.48 7.76 19.75
C GLY A 217 -10.04 6.91 18.61
N ASN A 218 -9.25 6.78 17.53
CA ASN A 218 -9.70 6.08 16.31
C ASN A 218 -9.10 4.67 16.17
N ARG A 219 -8.03 4.36 16.91
CA ARG A 219 -7.19 3.18 16.65
C ARG A 219 -6.81 2.38 17.87
N THR A 220 -7.30 2.75 19.06
CA THR A 220 -7.10 1.96 20.26
C THR A 220 -8.37 1.18 20.57
N LEU A 221 -8.31 -0.14 20.38
CA LEU A 221 -9.37 -1.07 20.73
C LEU A 221 -9.30 -1.36 22.23
N VAL A 222 -10.28 -0.88 22.98
CA VAL A 222 -10.30 -1.01 24.45
C VAL A 222 -11.04 -2.29 24.85
N GLU A 223 -12.24 -2.54 24.27
CA GLU A 223 -13.07 -3.68 24.66
C GLU A 223 -13.73 -4.34 23.45
N ILE A 224 -13.83 -5.67 23.53
CA ILE A 224 -14.66 -6.53 22.69
C ILE A 224 -15.65 -7.24 23.60
N ASP A 225 -16.97 -7.11 23.35
CA ASP A 225 -18.06 -7.67 24.17
C ASP A 225 -17.93 -7.31 25.66
N GLY A 226 -17.50 -6.08 25.99
CA GLY A 226 -17.31 -5.63 27.36
C GLY A 226 -16.07 -6.21 28.07
N VAL A 227 -15.22 -6.96 27.37
CA VAL A 227 -13.98 -7.54 27.90
C VAL A 227 -12.78 -6.78 27.34
N PRO A 228 -11.72 -6.48 28.14
CA PRO A 228 -10.50 -5.86 27.63
C PRO A 228 -9.95 -6.59 26.40
N ALA A 229 -9.60 -5.85 25.35
CA ALA A 229 -9.37 -6.39 24.01
C ALA A 229 -8.25 -7.43 23.95
N VAL A 230 -7.10 -7.20 24.65
CA VAL A 230 -6.00 -8.16 24.75
C VAL A 230 -6.43 -9.43 25.45
N THR A 231 -7.22 -9.30 26.53
CA THR A 231 -7.77 -10.46 27.29
C THR A 231 -8.69 -11.30 26.43
N LYS A 232 -9.60 -10.65 25.68
CA LYS A 232 -10.52 -11.34 24.76
C LYS A 232 -9.75 -12.05 23.65
N TYR A 233 -8.78 -11.39 23.05
CA TYR A 233 -7.94 -11.95 21.98
C TYR A 233 -7.07 -13.11 22.50
N ALA A 234 -6.46 -12.99 23.69
CA ALA A 234 -5.69 -14.06 24.33
C ALA A 234 -6.53 -15.32 24.56
N LYS A 235 -7.80 -15.14 24.99
CA LYS A 235 -8.77 -16.24 25.15
C LYS A 235 -9.03 -16.94 23.82
N TRP A 236 -9.26 -16.21 22.74
CA TRP A 236 -9.44 -16.77 21.41
C TRP A 236 -8.21 -17.56 20.93
N ARG A 237 -7.02 -17.05 21.21
CA ARG A 237 -5.76 -17.69 20.85
C ARG A 237 -5.34 -18.81 21.82
N LYS A 238 -6.06 -19.01 22.94
CA LYS A 238 -5.67 -19.95 24.01
C LYS A 238 -4.24 -19.65 24.54
N MET A 239 -3.90 -18.38 24.65
CA MET A 239 -2.59 -17.88 25.08
C MET A 239 -2.71 -17.11 26.39
N LYS A 240 -1.59 -16.96 27.13
CA LYS A 240 -1.50 -16.02 28.26
C LYS A 240 -1.36 -14.60 27.72
N THR A 241 -1.97 -13.61 28.38
CA THR A 241 -1.84 -12.19 28.02
C THR A 241 -0.39 -11.71 28.02
N SER A 242 0.46 -12.25 28.93
CA SER A 242 1.90 -11.92 28.97
C SER A 242 2.67 -12.29 27.69
N ALA A 243 2.19 -13.25 26.92
CA ALA A 243 2.78 -13.61 25.62
C ALA A 243 2.44 -12.63 24.51
N LEU A 244 1.46 -11.73 24.76
CA LEU A 244 0.99 -10.70 23.84
C LEU A 244 1.39 -9.28 24.27
N ALA A 245 2.12 -9.13 25.38
CA ALA A 245 2.44 -7.83 25.94
C ALA A 245 3.31 -6.97 25.02
N GLY A 246 2.99 -5.68 24.92
CA GLY A 246 3.76 -4.71 24.15
C GLY A 246 3.78 -5.03 22.65
N ASP A 247 4.97 -4.97 22.08
CA ASP A 247 5.28 -5.21 20.68
C ASP A 247 5.21 -6.69 20.25
N LYS A 248 5.18 -7.64 21.20
CA LYS A 248 4.95 -9.06 20.91
C LYS A 248 3.64 -9.28 20.18
N LEU A 249 2.62 -8.46 20.47
CA LEU A 249 1.32 -8.55 19.81
C LEU A 249 1.44 -8.41 18.29
N LEU A 250 2.26 -7.49 17.80
CA LEU A 250 2.46 -7.28 16.36
C LEU A 250 2.87 -8.58 15.66
N VAL A 251 3.87 -9.27 16.19
CA VAL A 251 4.42 -10.50 15.59
C VAL A 251 3.39 -11.63 15.63
N GLU A 252 2.72 -11.81 16.77
CA GLU A 252 1.72 -12.87 16.98
C GLU A 252 0.48 -12.69 16.08
N THR A 253 0.17 -11.46 15.72
CA THR A 253 -1.01 -11.14 14.92
C THR A 253 -0.77 -11.10 13.41
N ILE A 254 0.47 -11.24 12.94
CA ILE A 254 0.76 -11.37 11.49
C ILE A 254 0.00 -12.55 10.88
N THR A 255 -0.04 -13.68 11.57
CA THR A 255 -0.74 -14.89 11.10
C THR A 255 -2.14 -15.05 11.67
N SER A 256 -2.53 -14.21 12.62
CA SER A 256 -3.85 -14.25 13.26
C SER A 256 -4.39 -12.85 13.55
N PRO A 257 -4.62 -12.00 12.54
CA PRO A 257 -5.13 -10.66 12.74
C PRO A 257 -6.61 -10.64 13.09
N LEU A 258 -7.16 -9.43 13.23
CA LEU A 258 -8.59 -9.18 13.28
C LEU A 258 -9.10 -8.80 11.89
N GLY A 259 -10.32 -9.20 11.56
CA GLY A 259 -11.09 -8.72 10.42
C GLY A 259 -12.28 -7.91 10.92
N VAL A 260 -12.66 -6.88 10.20
CA VAL A 260 -13.90 -6.13 10.46
C VAL A 260 -14.94 -6.48 9.42
N LYS A 261 -16.18 -6.64 9.86
CA LYS A 261 -17.33 -6.99 9.01
C LYS A 261 -18.25 -5.78 8.83
N ASP A 262 -18.88 -5.68 7.67
CA ASP A 262 -19.94 -4.71 7.43
C ASP A 262 -21.29 -5.18 8.03
N PRO A 263 -22.35 -4.34 7.96
CA PRO A 263 -23.66 -4.73 8.49
C PRO A 263 -24.31 -5.94 7.81
N LEU A 264 -23.86 -6.31 6.59
CA LEU A 264 -24.32 -7.50 5.89
C LEU A 264 -23.52 -8.75 6.25
N GLY A 265 -22.45 -8.60 7.05
CA GLY A 265 -21.59 -9.68 7.50
C GLY A 265 -20.41 -9.98 6.59
N ASP A 266 -20.20 -9.19 5.54
CA ASP A 266 -19.05 -9.35 4.66
C ASP A 266 -17.77 -8.76 5.25
N LEU A 267 -16.64 -9.43 5.04
CA LEU A 267 -15.33 -8.95 5.47
C LEU A 267 -14.94 -7.72 4.65
N THR A 268 -14.78 -6.57 5.31
CA THR A 268 -14.40 -5.32 4.63
C THR A 268 -12.90 -5.11 4.55
N ALA A 269 -12.18 -5.42 5.61
CA ALA A 269 -10.72 -5.31 5.67
C ALA A 269 -10.14 -6.03 6.88
N ILE A 270 -8.85 -6.35 6.78
CA ILE A 270 -8.05 -6.82 7.92
C ILE A 270 -7.62 -5.62 8.76
N ARG A 271 -7.57 -5.83 10.07
CA ARG A 271 -7.10 -4.90 11.09
C ARG A 271 -5.95 -5.57 11.84
N HIS A 272 -4.76 -5.02 11.69
CA HIS A 272 -3.56 -5.56 12.34
C HIS A 272 -3.43 -5.01 13.76
N PRO A 273 -3.56 -5.82 14.82
CA PRO A 273 -3.17 -5.41 16.16
C PRO A 273 -1.67 -5.23 16.24
N MET A 274 -1.22 -4.06 16.70
CA MET A 274 0.18 -3.62 16.61
C MET A 274 0.89 -3.64 17.95
N PHE A 275 0.19 -3.29 19.05
CA PHE A 275 0.79 -3.12 20.36
C PHE A 275 -0.25 -3.36 21.44
N ALA A 276 0.10 -4.09 22.50
CA ALA A 276 -0.73 -4.29 23.68
C ALA A 276 -0.31 -3.31 24.77
N ASN A 277 -1.25 -2.47 25.21
CA ASN A 277 -1.05 -1.50 26.27
C ASN A 277 -1.19 -2.16 27.66
N ASP A 278 -0.65 -1.52 28.71
CA ASP A 278 -0.69 -2.04 30.09
C ASP A 278 -2.12 -2.20 30.62
N ASP A 279 -3.07 -1.40 30.14
CA ASP A 279 -4.49 -1.48 30.48
C ASP A 279 -5.26 -2.59 29.73
N MET A 280 -4.55 -3.48 29.01
CA MET A 280 -5.09 -4.54 28.17
C MET A 280 -5.89 -4.04 26.95
N SER A 281 -5.82 -2.78 26.61
CA SER A 281 -6.23 -2.30 25.28
C SER A 281 -5.17 -2.63 24.23
N MET A 282 -5.51 -2.55 22.94
CA MET A 282 -4.56 -2.76 21.85
C MET A 282 -4.62 -1.66 20.80
N ASN A 283 -3.46 -1.23 20.33
CA ASN A 283 -3.37 -0.32 19.20
C ASN A 283 -3.50 -1.10 17.88
N ILE A 284 -4.31 -0.59 16.99
CA ILE A 284 -4.65 -1.21 15.69
C ILE A 284 -4.10 -0.34 14.55
N GLY A 285 -3.58 -0.97 13.52
CA GLY A 285 -2.99 -0.29 12.35
C GLY A 285 -4.01 0.45 11.45
N ALA A 286 -5.29 0.55 11.82
CA ALA A 286 -6.32 1.24 11.05
C ALA A 286 -7.49 1.67 11.94
N ASN A 287 -8.35 2.55 11.42
CA ASN A 287 -9.50 3.09 12.16
C ASN A 287 -10.54 2.01 12.51
N LEU A 288 -11.16 2.21 13.66
CA LEU A 288 -12.21 1.36 14.24
C LEU A 288 -13.46 2.17 14.52
N ALA A 289 -14.59 1.49 14.70
CA ALA A 289 -15.84 2.07 15.15
C ALA A 289 -16.53 1.15 16.19
N VAL A 290 -17.10 1.73 17.23
CA VAL A 290 -17.95 1.01 18.18
C VAL A 290 -19.17 0.44 17.45
N GLY A 291 -19.61 -0.76 17.85
CA GLY A 291 -20.70 -1.48 17.20
C GLY A 291 -20.27 -2.32 16.00
N THR A 292 -19.00 -2.24 15.56
CA THR A 292 -18.50 -3.06 14.45
C THR A 292 -18.24 -4.49 14.92
N ALA A 293 -18.68 -5.48 14.12
CA ALA A 293 -18.31 -6.87 14.33
C ALA A 293 -16.85 -7.12 13.93
N VAL A 294 -16.11 -7.77 14.82
CA VAL A 294 -14.74 -8.23 14.58
C VAL A 294 -14.66 -9.74 14.65
N VAL A 295 -13.86 -10.32 13.79
CA VAL A 295 -13.60 -11.75 13.73
C VAL A 295 -12.08 -11.98 13.77
N ARG A 296 -11.65 -13.00 14.51
CA ARG A 296 -10.26 -13.43 14.44
C ARG A 296 -10.03 -14.15 13.11
N MET A 297 -9.03 -13.71 12.42
CA MET A 297 -8.61 -14.30 11.16
C MET A 297 -7.40 -15.22 11.37
N GLU A 298 -7.12 -16.09 10.41
CA GLU A 298 -5.89 -16.89 10.42
C GLU A 298 -5.37 -17.20 9.03
N ALA A 299 -4.06 -17.28 8.93
CA ALA A 299 -3.32 -17.79 7.78
C ALA A 299 -1.96 -18.33 8.22
N THR A 300 -1.46 -19.31 7.53
CA THR A 300 -0.05 -19.74 7.65
C THR A 300 0.85 -18.89 6.78
N VAL A 301 2.15 -18.90 7.05
CA VAL A 301 3.15 -18.22 6.19
C VAL A 301 3.12 -18.77 4.76
N ASP A 302 2.88 -20.06 4.59
CA ASP A 302 2.72 -20.68 3.26
C ASP A 302 1.51 -20.11 2.51
N GLU A 303 0.40 -19.90 3.19
CA GLU A 303 -0.80 -19.28 2.61
C GLU A 303 -0.53 -17.81 2.26
N LEU A 304 0.19 -17.07 3.10
CA LEU A 304 0.62 -15.69 2.79
C LEU A 304 1.47 -15.63 1.51
N ILE A 305 2.40 -16.55 1.33
CA ILE A 305 3.24 -16.63 0.13
C ILE A 305 2.40 -17.01 -1.10
N LYS A 306 1.62 -18.10 -1.01
CA LYS A 306 0.80 -18.62 -2.13
C LYS A 306 -0.28 -17.64 -2.57
N SER A 307 -0.84 -16.85 -1.65
CA SER A 307 -1.88 -15.87 -1.96
C SER A 307 -1.44 -14.83 -2.99
N VAL A 308 -0.15 -14.52 -3.07
CA VAL A 308 0.39 -13.59 -4.08
C VAL A 308 0.14 -14.12 -5.50
N GLY A 309 0.46 -15.39 -5.74
CA GLY A 309 0.17 -16.05 -7.02
C GLY A 309 -1.32 -16.20 -7.29
N GLN A 310 -2.11 -16.49 -6.25
CA GLN A 310 -3.57 -16.63 -6.36
C GLN A 310 -4.23 -15.30 -6.72
N THR A 311 -3.82 -14.19 -6.09
CA THR A 311 -4.31 -12.83 -6.38
C THR A 311 -3.96 -12.42 -7.81
N LEU A 312 -2.74 -12.68 -8.28
CA LEU A 312 -2.34 -12.43 -9.67
C LEU A 312 -3.15 -13.25 -10.66
N LYS A 313 -3.44 -14.53 -10.35
CA LYS A 313 -4.28 -15.38 -11.18
C LYS A 313 -5.71 -14.83 -11.27
N ALA A 314 -6.30 -14.38 -10.17
CA ALA A 314 -7.61 -13.76 -10.13
C ALA A 314 -7.64 -12.47 -10.95
N LEU A 315 -6.63 -11.61 -10.76
CA LEU A 315 -6.48 -10.36 -11.48
C LEU A 315 -6.33 -10.58 -13.00
N LYS A 316 -5.54 -11.56 -13.41
CA LYS A 316 -5.40 -11.95 -14.83
C LYS A 316 -6.72 -12.42 -15.41
N LYS A 317 -7.50 -13.21 -14.68
CA LYS A 317 -8.84 -13.64 -15.10
C LYS A 317 -9.78 -12.45 -15.33
N GLN A 318 -9.72 -11.41 -14.49
CA GLN A 318 -10.51 -10.19 -14.67
C GLN A 318 -10.11 -9.40 -15.93
N CYS A 319 -8.87 -9.49 -16.38
CA CYS A 319 -8.41 -8.82 -17.60
C CYS A 319 -8.97 -9.48 -18.88
N GLY A 320 -9.41 -10.75 -18.81
CA GLY A 320 -9.88 -11.48 -19.99
C GLY A 320 -8.83 -11.56 -21.08
N ASP A 321 -9.21 -11.23 -22.31
CA ASP A 321 -8.33 -11.28 -23.50
C ASP A 321 -7.46 -10.02 -23.67
N LYS A 322 -7.57 -9.03 -22.76
CA LYS A 322 -6.74 -7.82 -22.85
C LYS A 322 -5.27 -8.12 -22.55
N GLU A 323 -4.39 -7.59 -23.37
CA GLU A 323 -2.95 -7.65 -23.13
C GLU A 323 -2.59 -6.88 -21.86
N ILE A 324 -1.95 -7.54 -20.90
CA ILE A 324 -1.44 -6.92 -19.68
C ILE A 324 -0.01 -6.43 -19.97
N VAL A 325 0.25 -5.15 -19.76
CA VAL A 325 1.54 -4.51 -20.04
C VAL A 325 2.36 -4.24 -18.78
N ALA A 326 1.73 -4.22 -17.62
CA ALA A 326 2.42 -4.06 -16.34
C ALA A 326 1.58 -4.57 -15.16
N TYR A 327 2.26 -4.94 -14.08
CA TYR A 327 1.65 -5.13 -12.77
C TYR A 327 2.30 -4.20 -11.75
N HIS A 328 1.46 -3.42 -11.05
CA HIS A 328 1.86 -2.68 -9.87
C HIS A 328 1.30 -3.39 -8.64
N LEU A 329 2.19 -3.81 -7.74
CA LEU A 329 1.86 -4.70 -6.62
C LEU A 329 2.19 -4.01 -5.31
N VAL A 330 1.17 -3.80 -4.47
CA VAL A 330 1.33 -3.27 -3.11
C VAL A 330 1.13 -4.42 -2.13
N HIS A 331 2.13 -4.67 -1.31
CA HIS A 331 2.17 -5.78 -0.36
C HIS A 331 2.44 -5.26 1.04
N CYS A 332 1.73 -5.75 2.04
CA CYS A 332 1.93 -5.31 3.42
C CYS A 332 3.34 -5.62 3.96
N GLY A 333 3.94 -4.63 4.63
CA GLY A 333 5.20 -4.78 5.35
C GLY A 333 5.12 -5.79 6.50
N GLY A 334 3.98 -5.85 7.21
CA GLY A 334 3.74 -6.88 8.23
C GLY A 334 3.78 -8.30 7.66
N ARG A 335 3.13 -8.52 6.50
CA ARG A 335 3.24 -9.82 5.78
C ARG A 335 4.68 -10.09 5.36
N ARG A 336 5.38 -9.06 4.84
CA ARG A 336 6.81 -9.18 4.47
C ARG A 336 7.65 -9.60 5.67
N ALA A 337 7.41 -9.00 6.85
CA ALA A 337 8.09 -9.37 8.09
C ALA A 337 7.81 -10.83 8.49
N GLY A 338 6.56 -11.27 8.44
CA GLY A 338 6.18 -12.66 8.74
C GLY A 338 6.71 -13.70 7.75
N ILE A 339 6.85 -13.33 6.47
CA ILE A 339 7.46 -14.18 5.43
C ILE A 339 8.99 -14.29 5.63
N GLY A 340 9.63 -13.22 6.13
CA GLY A 340 11.06 -13.24 6.45
C GLY A 340 11.94 -13.60 5.27
N ASP A 341 12.92 -14.46 5.50
CA ASP A 341 13.90 -14.89 4.48
C ASP A 341 13.30 -15.67 3.31
N ARG A 342 12.05 -16.12 3.47
CA ARG A 342 11.30 -16.82 2.42
C ARG A 342 10.75 -15.88 1.33
N ILE A 343 11.09 -14.59 1.35
CA ILE A 343 10.63 -13.61 0.34
C ILE A 343 10.94 -14.03 -1.11
N LYS A 344 11.99 -14.82 -1.33
CA LYS A 344 12.32 -15.39 -2.64
C LYS A 344 11.23 -16.33 -3.18
N GLU A 345 10.42 -16.93 -2.31
CA GLU A 345 9.28 -17.76 -2.71
C GLU A 345 8.13 -16.90 -3.25
N VAL A 346 7.93 -15.71 -2.67
CA VAL A 346 6.97 -14.72 -3.22
C VAL A 346 7.36 -14.35 -4.66
N HIS A 347 8.63 -14.07 -4.93
CA HIS A 347 9.10 -13.83 -6.30
C HIS A 347 8.81 -15.02 -7.23
N LYS A 348 9.00 -16.26 -6.76
CA LYS A 348 8.67 -17.46 -7.56
C LYS A 348 7.18 -17.53 -7.88
N GLU A 349 6.30 -17.21 -6.91
CA GLU A 349 4.84 -17.17 -7.13
C GLU A 349 4.45 -16.10 -8.16
N ILE A 350 5.07 -14.92 -8.11
CA ILE A 350 4.85 -13.88 -9.12
C ILE A 350 5.27 -14.38 -10.51
N LYS A 351 6.48 -14.93 -10.65
CA LYS A 351 7.01 -15.39 -11.94
C LYS A 351 6.12 -16.45 -12.62
N LYS A 352 5.46 -17.31 -11.85
CA LYS A 352 4.51 -18.28 -12.39
C LYS A 352 3.32 -17.64 -13.12
N GLN A 353 2.96 -16.40 -12.77
CA GLN A 353 1.75 -15.76 -13.26
C GLN A 353 1.99 -14.68 -14.31
N VAL A 354 3.13 -13.98 -14.26
CA VAL A 354 3.32 -12.73 -15.02
C VAL A 354 3.90 -12.91 -16.43
N ALA A 355 4.41 -14.11 -16.79
CA ALA A 355 4.87 -14.45 -18.15
C ALA A 355 5.80 -13.39 -18.81
N GLY A 356 6.73 -12.81 -18.04
CA GLY A 356 7.67 -11.80 -18.53
C GLY A 356 7.14 -10.35 -18.57
N VAL A 357 5.90 -10.13 -18.18
CA VAL A 357 5.35 -8.76 -18.05
C VAL A 357 6.08 -7.99 -16.95
N PRO A 358 6.50 -6.72 -17.19
CA PRO A 358 7.14 -5.90 -16.17
C PRO A 358 6.26 -5.73 -14.91
N TYR A 359 6.89 -5.77 -13.74
CA TYR A 359 6.20 -5.52 -12.48
C TYR A 359 7.12 -4.89 -11.43
N ILE A 360 6.52 -4.24 -10.47
CA ILE A 360 7.15 -3.79 -9.23
C ILE A 360 6.24 -4.11 -8.06
N MET A 361 6.82 -4.64 -6.98
CA MET A 361 6.12 -4.82 -5.70
C MET A 361 6.81 -4.01 -4.63
N GLU A 362 6.07 -3.12 -4.00
CA GLU A 362 6.49 -2.38 -2.80
C GLU A 362 5.93 -3.02 -1.53
N PHE A 363 6.51 -2.68 -0.38
CA PHE A 363 6.05 -3.10 0.94
C PHE A 363 5.67 -1.89 1.79
N THR A 364 4.41 -1.83 2.21
CA THR A 364 3.77 -0.66 2.83
C THR A 364 3.27 -0.94 4.24
N PHE A 365 3.02 0.12 5.03
CA PHE A 365 2.46 0.01 6.38
C PHE A 365 0.92 0.17 6.42
N GLY A 366 0.29 0.11 5.30
CA GLY A 366 -1.14 0.09 5.08
C GLY A 366 -1.40 0.03 3.59
N GLU A 367 -2.33 -0.80 3.15
CA GLU A 367 -2.64 -1.00 1.73
C GLU A 367 -3.97 -0.34 1.40
N TYR A 368 -4.05 0.29 0.23
CA TYR A 368 -5.26 0.97 -0.24
C TYR A 368 -5.85 0.21 -1.41
N GLY A 369 -7.16 0.07 -1.40
CA GLY A 369 -7.83 -0.73 -2.39
C GLY A 369 -9.23 -0.27 -2.74
N TYR A 370 -9.71 -0.84 -3.83
CA TYR A 370 -11.01 -0.64 -4.40
C TYR A 370 -11.74 -1.99 -4.45
N VAL A 371 -12.89 -2.06 -3.81
CA VAL A 371 -13.79 -3.21 -3.90
C VAL A 371 -14.92 -2.86 -4.85
N CYS A 372 -15.18 -3.73 -5.85
CA CYS A 372 -16.09 -3.43 -6.97
C CYS A 372 -17.47 -2.97 -6.53
N ASP A 373 -18.06 -3.66 -5.56
CA ASP A 373 -19.40 -3.38 -5.03
C ASP A 373 -19.37 -2.60 -3.71
N GLY A 374 -18.20 -2.21 -3.24
CA GLY A 374 -17.99 -1.52 -1.98
C GLY A 374 -17.52 -0.09 -2.16
N ARG A 375 -16.56 0.29 -1.40
CA ARG A 375 -15.96 1.63 -1.31
C ARG A 375 -14.44 1.55 -1.43
N ASN A 376 -13.80 2.66 -1.69
CA ASN A 376 -12.36 2.77 -1.46
C ASN A 376 -12.08 2.56 0.01
N THR A 377 -11.11 1.72 0.33
CA THR A 377 -10.80 1.31 1.69
C THR A 377 -9.30 1.22 1.94
N THR A 378 -8.94 1.19 3.20
CA THR A 378 -7.59 0.93 3.69
C THR A 378 -7.60 -0.31 4.56
N GLY A 379 -6.53 -1.05 4.58
CA GLY A 379 -6.37 -2.22 5.44
C GLY A 379 -4.91 -2.45 5.78
N GLY A 380 -4.67 -3.24 6.82
CA GLY A 380 -3.35 -3.80 7.11
C GLY A 380 -3.31 -5.27 6.68
N LEU A 381 -2.11 -5.81 6.45
CA LEU A 381 -1.88 -7.20 6.05
C LEU A 381 -2.60 -7.60 4.75
N MET A 382 -2.86 -6.64 3.86
CA MET A 382 -3.56 -6.85 2.58
C MET A 382 -2.58 -6.90 1.40
N LEU A 383 -3.14 -7.21 0.23
CA LEU A 383 -2.54 -7.06 -1.09
C LEU A 383 -3.42 -6.11 -1.90
N SER A 384 -2.83 -5.12 -2.55
CA SER A 384 -3.51 -4.28 -3.54
C SER A 384 -2.75 -4.37 -4.86
N PHE A 385 -3.24 -5.19 -5.76
CA PHE A 385 -2.58 -5.50 -7.03
C PHE A 385 -3.34 -4.89 -8.19
N THR A 386 -2.62 -4.20 -9.07
CA THR A 386 -3.17 -3.56 -10.25
C THR A 386 -2.50 -4.10 -11.50
N ALA A 387 -3.29 -4.62 -12.43
CA ALA A 387 -2.86 -4.95 -13.79
C ALA A 387 -3.24 -3.79 -14.73
N ILE A 388 -2.28 -3.32 -15.49
CA ILE A 388 -2.43 -2.27 -16.49
C ILE A 388 -2.54 -2.95 -17.85
N THR A 389 -3.60 -2.63 -18.59
CA THR A 389 -3.93 -3.28 -19.88
C THR A 389 -3.75 -2.34 -21.06
N LYS A 390 -3.56 -2.96 -22.23
CA LYS A 390 -3.49 -2.29 -23.54
C LYS A 390 -4.74 -2.58 -24.37
#